data_435d392d409c287ab2751a578cb24b74
#
_entry.id   435d392d409c287ab2751a578cb24b74
#
_cell.length_a   1.000
_cell.length_b   1.000
_cell.length_c   1.000
_cell.angle_alpha   90.00
_cell.angle_beta   90.00
_cell.angle_gamma   90.00
#
_symmetry.space_group_name_H-M   'P 1'
#
loop_
_entity.id
_entity.type
_entity.pdbx_description
1 polymer ?
#
loop_
_entity_poly.entity_id
_entity_poly.type
_entity_poly.pdbx_seq_one_letter_code
_entity_poly.pdbx_strand_id
1 'polypeptide(L)'
;MNKIKLIFLTLVISFSFSLNVNSKPVPASFADLAEKLMPSVVNISTTTTITTNSNPFPFQFPPGSPFEDMFKEFGTPQERQSAALGSGFIIDEKGIVVTNNHVIQDADDIIVRVNGDQEFKAKVLGADPLMDIAVLKLETDEKFVPVAFGDSDNARIGD
;
A
#
# COMPACT_ATOMS: atom_id res chain seq x y z
N MET A 1 -27.03 -38.28 54.52
CA MET A 1 -26.65 -36.93 54.06
C MET A 1 -27.90 -36.34 53.46
N ASN A 2 -28.42 -35.21 53.99
CA ASN A 2 -29.70 -34.64 53.53
C ASN A 2 -29.59 -34.21 52.08
N LYS A 3 -30.55 -34.57 51.22
CA LYS A 3 -30.58 -34.22 49.79
C LYS A 3 -30.33 -32.74 49.55
N ILE A 4 -30.78 -31.87 50.46
CA ILE A 4 -30.55 -30.43 50.44
C ILE A 4 -29.06 -30.06 50.56
N LYS A 5 -28.30 -30.73 51.44
CA LYS A 5 -26.84 -30.50 51.60
C LYS A 5 -26.06 -30.95 50.36
N LEU A 6 -26.51 -32.04 49.73
CA LEU A 6 -25.89 -32.54 48.53
C LEU A 6 -26.11 -31.55 47.34
N ILE A 7 -27.33 -31.01 47.20
CA ILE A 7 -27.66 -30.00 46.18
C ILE A 7 -26.85 -28.70 46.39
N PHE A 8 -26.73 -28.29 47.66
CA PHE A 8 -25.93 -27.07 47.97
C PHE A 8 -24.45 -27.29 47.70
N LEU A 9 -23.91 -28.46 47.98
CA LEU A 9 -22.52 -28.81 47.72
C LEU A 9 -22.24 -28.85 46.20
N THR A 10 -23.14 -29.43 45.41
CA THR A 10 -22.99 -29.44 43.93
C THR A 10 -23.10 -28.06 43.32
N LEU A 11 -23.97 -27.20 43.86
CA LEU A 11 -24.10 -25.80 43.43
C LEU A 11 -22.82 -24.97 43.71
N VAL A 12 -22.24 -25.18 44.91
CA VAL A 12 -20.98 -24.50 45.29
C VAL A 12 -19.80 -24.97 44.43
N ILE A 13 -19.71 -26.28 44.15
CA ILE A 13 -18.67 -26.83 43.27
C ILE A 13 -18.83 -26.33 41.84
N SER A 14 -20.06 -26.24 41.32
CA SER A 14 -20.30 -25.65 39.96
C SER A 14 -19.94 -24.19 39.87
N PHE A 15 -20.13 -23.41 40.94
CA PHE A 15 -19.78 -21.99 40.98
C PHE A 15 -18.26 -21.76 41.09
N SER A 16 -17.52 -22.72 41.63
CA SER A 16 -16.05 -22.66 41.75
C SER A 16 -15.32 -22.96 40.42
N PHE A 17 -15.99 -23.53 39.43
CA PHE A 17 -15.47 -23.71 38.06
C PHE A 17 -15.77 -22.51 37.15
N SER A 18 -15.55 -21.30 37.65
CA SER A 18 -15.40 -20.14 36.77
C SER A 18 -14.10 -20.33 36.00
N LEU A 19 -14.21 -20.83 34.76
CA LEU A 19 -13.11 -20.88 33.82
C LEU A 19 -12.56 -19.48 33.71
N ASN A 20 -11.35 -19.25 34.20
CA ASN A 20 -10.60 -18.07 33.90
C ASN A 20 -10.31 -18.09 32.40
N VAL A 21 -11.21 -17.50 31.60
CA VAL A 21 -10.96 -17.21 30.20
C VAL A 21 -9.90 -16.10 30.18
N ASN A 22 -8.64 -16.49 30.11
CA ASN A 22 -7.55 -15.58 29.82
C ASN A 22 -7.66 -15.18 28.35
N SER A 23 -8.57 -14.25 28.04
CA SER A 23 -8.49 -13.53 26.78
C SER A 23 -7.31 -12.55 26.90
N LYS A 24 -6.40 -12.55 25.92
CA LYS A 24 -5.42 -11.47 25.81
C LYS A 24 -6.21 -10.15 25.77
N PRO A 25 -5.86 -9.15 26.57
CA PRO A 25 -6.57 -7.88 26.49
C PRO A 25 -6.38 -7.31 25.09
N VAL A 26 -7.48 -7.08 24.39
CA VAL A 26 -7.47 -6.30 23.14
C VAL A 26 -6.96 -4.91 23.51
N PRO A 27 -6.00 -4.32 22.76
CA PRO A 27 -5.54 -2.98 23.03
C PRO A 27 -6.74 -2.00 23.04
N ALA A 28 -6.83 -1.18 24.06
CA ALA A 28 -7.89 -0.16 24.15
C ALA A 28 -7.80 0.89 23.03
N SER A 29 -6.60 1.04 22.43
CA SER A 29 -6.32 1.94 21.32
C SER A 29 -5.13 1.42 20.53
N PHE A 30 -5.09 1.72 19.23
CA PHE A 30 -3.92 1.53 18.38
C PHE A 30 -3.12 2.82 18.19
N ALA A 31 -3.44 3.90 18.93
CA ALA A 31 -2.82 5.22 18.76
C ALA A 31 -1.30 5.17 18.96
N ASP A 32 -0.83 4.54 20.03
CA ASP A 32 0.61 4.43 20.33
C ASP A 32 1.37 3.65 19.24
N LEU A 33 0.73 2.59 18.70
CA LEU A 33 1.30 1.82 17.60
C LEU A 33 1.36 2.64 16.32
N ALA A 34 0.28 3.36 16.02
CA ALA A 34 0.21 4.23 14.84
C ALA A 34 1.26 5.35 14.94
N GLU A 35 1.37 6.04 16.07
CA GLU A 35 2.37 7.08 16.29
C GLU A 35 3.81 6.57 16.09
N LYS A 36 4.08 5.36 16.58
CA LYS A 36 5.39 4.70 16.42
C LYS A 36 5.71 4.35 14.97
N LEU A 37 4.71 3.93 14.18
CA LEU A 37 4.92 3.43 12.81
C LEU A 37 4.78 4.53 11.74
N MET A 38 4.03 5.60 12.02
CA MET A 38 3.81 6.70 11.07
C MET A 38 5.08 7.24 10.41
N PRO A 39 6.23 7.42 11.11
CA PRO A 39 7.45 7.92 10.48
C PRO A 39 8.02 7.02 9.38
N SER A 40 7.62 5.75 9.38
CA SER A 40 8.10 4.75 8.43
C SER A 40 7.12 4.48 7.30
N VAL A 41 5.88 4.96 7.40
CA VAL A 41 4.84 4.79 6.37
C VAL A 41 4.91 5.96 5.39
N VAL A 42 4.82 5.63 4.10
CA VAL A 42 4.93 6.61 3.02
C VAL A 42 3.75 6.56 2.08
N ASN A 43 3.44 7.70 1.48
CA ASN A 43 2.53 7.79 0.35
C ASN A 43 3.34 7.80 -0.95
N ILE A 44 2.87 7.08 -1.95
CA ILE A 44 3.52 6.96 -3.26
C ILE A 44 2.58 7.54 -4.31
N SER A 45 3.09 8.47 -5.09
CA SER A 45 2.41 9.04 -6.25
C SER A 45 3.20 8.69 -7.49
N THR A 46 2.54 8.12 -8.48
CA THR A 46 3.15 7.79 -9.76
C THR A 46 2.47 8.57 -10.88
N THR A 47 3.24 8.90 -11.89
CA THR A 47 2.74 9.55 -13.11
C THR A 47 3.09 8.68 -14.29
N THR A 48 2.11 8.45 -15.16
CA THR A 48 2.25 7.72 -16.44
C THR A 48 1.76 8.61 -17.58
N THR A 49 2.57 8.76 -18.60
CA THR A 49 2.21 9.51 -19.81
C THR A 49 1.60 8.56 -20.82
N ILE A 50 0.31 8.69 -21.06
CA ILE A 50 -0.42 7.89 -22.04
C ILE A 50 -0.51 8.69 -23.35
N THR A 51 0.22 8.28 -24.37
CA THR A 51 0.09 8.85 -25.70
C THR A 51 -1.04 8.14 -26.44
N THR A 52 -2.19 8.79 -26.56
CA THR A 52 -3.30 8.26 -27.34
C THR A 52 -3.20 8.76 -28.77
N ASN A 53 -2.88 7.86 -29.71
CA ASN A 53 -3.02 8.12 -31.12
C ASN A 53 -4.50 8.12 -31.50
N SER A 54 -5.15 9.24 -31.29
CA SER A 54 -6.53 9.43 -31.73
C SER A 54 -6.56 9.73 -33.22
N ASN A 55 -6.39 8.71 -34.05
CA ASN A 55 -6.83 8.83 -35.42
C ASN A 55 -8.28 8.25 -35.50
N PRO A 56 -9.31 9.10 -35.40
CA PRO A 56 -10.70 8.64 -35.39
C PRO A 56 -11.15 8.09 -36.74
N PHE A 57 -10.30 8.21 -37.75
CA PHE A 57 -10.64 7.80 -39.12
C PHE A 57 -9.72 6.68 -39.59
N PRO A 58 -10.25 5.54 -40.03
CA PRO A 58 -9.48 4.43 -40.59
C PRO A 58 -8.95 4.72 -42.00
N PHE A 59 -9.14 5.95 -42.52
CA PHE A 59 -8.78 6.34 -43.89
C PHE A 59 -7.64 7.35 -43.87
N GLN A 60 -6.62 7.10 -44.68
CA GLN A 60 -5.63 8.10 -45.05
C GLN A 60 -6.13 8.85 -46.28
N PHE A 61 -6.23 10.17 -46.19
CA PHE A 61 -6.60 10.99 -47.33
C PHE A 61 -5.41 11.08 -48.29
N PRO A 62 -5.69 11.15 -49.65
CA PRO A 62 -4.62 11.38 -50.61
C PRO A 62 -3.89 12.69 -50.33
N PRO A 63 -2.55 12.72 -50.49
CA PRO A 63 -1.75 13.94 -50.35
C PRO A 63 -2.29 15.08 -51.21
N GLY A 64 -2.52 16.26 -50.62
CA GLY A 64 -3.03 17.45 -51.33
C GLY A 64 -4.56 17.57 -51.30
N SER A 65 -5.27 16.75 -50.53
CA SER A 65 -6.70 16.91 -50.31
C SER A 65 -6.98 18.17 -49.47
N PRO A 66 -8.04 18.98 -49.83
CA PRO A 66 -8.43 20.17 -49.04
C PRO A 66 -8.81 19.83 -47.59
N PHE A 67 -9.03 18.56 -47.30
CA PHE A 67 -9.37 18.06 -45.95
C PHE A 67 -8.15 17.60 -45.16
N GLU A 68 -6.96 17.45 -45.77
CA GLU A 68 -5.73 16.97 -45.13
C GLU A 68 -5.34 17.84 -43.93
N ASP A 69 -5.38 19.16 -44.09
CA ASP A 69 -4.99 20.10 -43.04
C ASP A 69 -6.00 20.16 -41.90
N MET A 70 -7.30 20.02 -42.22
CA MET A 70 -8.35 19.96 -41.20
C MET A 70 -8.27 18.66 -40.35
N PHE A 71 -7.85 17.57 -40.96
CA PHE A 71 -7.74 16.28 -40.26
C PHE A 71 -6.38 16.06 -39.60
N LYS A 72 -5.31 16.76 -40.02
CA LYS A 72 -4.04 16.79 -39.28
C LYS A 72 -4.20 17.32 -37.87
N GLU A 73 -5.08 18.29 -37.69
CA GLU A 73 -5.34 18.88 -36.38
C GLU A 73 -6.07 17.89 -35.41
N PHE A 74 -6.88 16.96 -35.95
CA PHE A 74 -7.57 15.90 -35.18
C PHE A 74 -6.70 14.66 -34.96
N GLY A 75 -5.62 14.48 -35.71
CA GLY A 75 -4.71 13.34 -35.62
C GLY A 75 -3.47 13.61 -34.80
N THR A 76 -3.35 14.75 -34.10
CA THR A 76 -2.23 15.01 -33.21
C THR A 76 -2.30 14.09 -32.00
N PRO A 77 -1.22 13.36 -31.69
CA PRO A 77 -1.15 12.54 -30.48
C PRO A 77 -1.45 13.40 -29.24
N GLN A 78 -2.48 13.08 -28.50
CA GLN A 78 -2.76 13.72 -27.22
C GLN A 78 -2.04 12.95 -26.13
N GLU A 79 -1.07 13.62 -25.50
CA GLU A 79 -0.46 13.12 -24.28
C GLU A 79 -1.39 13.42 -23.10
N ARG A 80 -1.78 12.38 -22.40
CA ARG A 80 -2.52 12.48 -21.13
C ARG A 80 -1.65 11.93 -20.03
N GLN A 81 -1.51 12.70 -18.96
CA GLN A 81 -0.90 12.21 -17.74
C GLN A 81 -1.97 11.54 -16.88
N SER A 82 -1.70 10.32 -16.48
CA SER A 82 -2.47 9.58 -15.46
C SER A 82 -1.62 9.52 -14.20
N ALA A 83 -2.26 9.75 -13.06
CA ALA A 83 -1.62 9.62 -11.76
C ALA A 83 -2.26 8.48 -10.99
N ALA A 84 -1.46 7.66 -10.33
CA ALA A 84 -1.91 6.68 -9.37
C ALA A 84 -1.34 6.99 -7.97
N LEU A 85 -2.06 6.56 -6.95
CA LEU A 85 -1.66 6.73 -5.56
C LEU A 85 -1.58 5.36 -4.88
N GLY A 86 -0.59 5.19 -4.04
CA GLY A 86 -0.39 4.00 -3.23
C GLY A 86 0.28 4.33 -1.91
N SER A 87 0.55 3.28 -1.14
CA SER A 87 1.27 3.37 0.12
C SER A 87 2.44 2.39 0.11
N GLY A 88 3.41 2.67 0.96
CA GLY A 88 4.55 1.81 1.19
C GLY A 88 5.12 2.03 2.58
N PHE A 89 6.21 1.36 2.88
CA PHE A 89 6.92 1.52 4.14
C PHE A 89 8.42 1.40 3.96
N ILE A 90 9.15 2.14 4.78
CA ILE A 90 10.61 2.21 4.77
C ILE A 90 11.15 1.02 5.57
N ILE A 91 12.11 0.28 5.00
CA ILE A 91 12.72 -0.91 5.61
C ILE A 91 14.21 -0.74 5.94
N ASP A 92 14.82 0.36 5.52
CA ASP A 92 16.24 0.65 5.77
C ASP A 92 16.46 2.16 5.95
N GLU A 93 17.38 2.54 6.84
CA GLU A 93 17.71 3.95 7.12
C GLU A 93 18.12 4.75 5.88
N LYS A 94 18.60 4.10 4.84
CA LYS A 94 19.01 4.74 3.59
C LYS A 94 17.86 5.01 2.64
N GLY A 95 16.60 4.81 3.07
CA GLY A 95 15.41 5.07 2.26
C GLY A 95 15.11 3.97 1.24
N ILE A 96 15.22 2.71 1.65
CA ILE A 96 14.64 1.59 0.91
C ILE A 96 13.18 1.47 1.29
N VAL A 97 12.29 1.48 0.31
CA VAL A 97 10.84 1.44 0.48
C VAL A 97 10.30 0.18 -0.18
N VAL A 98 9.38 -0.49 0.49
CA VAL A 98 8.59 -1.60 -0.07
C VAL A 98 7.17 -1.11 -0.34
N THR A 99 6.65 -1.48 -1.51
CA THR A 99 5.28 -1.21 -1.95
C THR A 99 4.77 -2.35 -2.83
N ASN A 100 3.57 -2.22 -3.37
CA ASN A 100 3.03 -3.17 -4.32
C ASN A 100 3.50 -2.86 -5.75
N ASN A 101 3.68 -3.91 -6.56
CA ASN A 101 4.08 -3.76 -7.95
C ASN A 101 3.04 -2.99 -8.77
N HIS A 102 1.74 -3.25 -8.56
CA HIS A 102 0.68 -2.56 -9.31
C HIS A 102 0.65 -1.05 -9.07
N VAL A 103 1.22 -0.55 -7.94
CA VAL A 103 1.32 0.89 -7.66
C VAL A 103 2.31 1.58 -8.59
N ILE A 104 3.40 0.90 -8.95
CA ILE A 104 4.51 1.48 -9.72
C ILE A 104 4.57 0.97 -11.16
N GLN A 105 3.67 0.06 -11.53
CA GLN A 105 3.63 -0.49 -12.87
C GLN A 105 3.38 0.61 -13.90
N ASP A 106 4.17 0.60 -14.98
CA ASP A 106 4.10 1.56 -16.10
C ASP A 106 4.31 3.04 -15.68
N ALA A 107 4.88 3.30 -14.50
CA ALA A 107 5.17 4.65 -14.03
C ALA A 107 6.42 5.24 -14.70
N ASP A 108 6.27 6.44 -15.26
CA ASP A 108 7.39 7.25 -15.77
C ASP A 108 8.14 7.94 -14.63
N ASP A 109 7.39 8.47 -13.64
CA ASP A 109 7.93 9.11 -12.44
C ASP A 109 7.29 8.56 -11.18
N ILE A 110 8.10 8.37 -10.14
CA ILE A 110 7.68 7.91 -8.82
C ILE A 110 8.12 8.92 -7.79
N ILE A 111 7.16 9.51 -7.09
CA ILE A 111 7.37 10.44 -5.97
C ILE A 111 6.88 9.78 -4.70
N VAL A 112 7.75 9.75 -3.70
CA VAL A 112 7.44 9.20 -2.38
C VAL A 112 7.39 10.34 -1.37
N ARG A 113 6.24 10.46 -0.68
CA ARG A 113 6.02 11.46 0.37
C ARG A 113 6.18 10.81 1.73
N VAL A 114 7.07 11.38 2.55
CA VAL A 114 7.42 10.93 3.90
C VAL A 114 6.98 11.99 4.91
N ASN A 115 6.48 11.60 6.06
CA ASN A 115 6.07 12.51 7.15
C ASN A 115 5.14 13.65 6.72
N GLY A 116 4.25 13.39 5.76
CA GLY A 116 3.22 14.32 5.31
C GLY A 116 3.67 15.30 4.22
N ASP A 117 4.86 15.91 4.29
CA ASP A 117 5.22 17.03 3.43
C ASP A 117 6.54 16.87 2.66
N GLN A 118 7.43 15.97 3.06
CA GLN A 118 8.71 15.76 2.38
C GLN A 118 8.54 14.84 1.17
N GLU A 119 8.88 15.32 -0.01
CA GLU A 119 8.78 14.56 -1.27
C GLU A 119 10.17 14.18 -1.79
N PHE A 120 10.33 12.93 -2.16
CA PHE A 120 11.54 12.39 -2.75
C PHE A 120 11.23 11.66 -4.04
N LYS A 121 12.06 11.84 -5.05
CA LYS A 121 12.06 10.94 -6.21
C LYS A 121 12.55 9.57 -5.79
N ALA A 122 12.00 8.54 -6.42
CA ALA A 122 12.39 7.17 -6.15
C ALA A 122 12.70 6.41 -7.43
N LYS A 123 13.67 5.49 -7.32
CA LYS A 123 14.03 4.54 -8.39
C LYS A 123 13.60 3.14 -8.00
N VAL A 124 13.11 2.39 -8.97
CA VAL A 124 12.80 0.97 -8.80
C VAL A 124 14.11 0.18 -8.73
N LEU A 125 14.34 -0.51 -7.61
CA LEU A 125 15.44 -1.47 -7.46
C LEU A 125 15.08 -2.84 -8.00
N GLY A 126 13.82 -3.23 -7.87
CA GLY A 126 13.28 -4.49 -8.36
C GLY A 126 11.78 -4.59 -8.11
N ALA A 127 11.12 -5.45 -8.87
CA ALA A 127 9.71 -5.73 -8.73
C ALA A 127 9.42 -7.20 -9.06
N ASP A 128 8.46 -7.78 -8.36
CA ASP A 128 7.91 -9.10 -8.60
C ASP A 128 6.41 -8.99 -8.86
N PRO A 129 5.97 -9.05 -10.13
CA PRO A 129 4.54 -8.98 -10.47
C PRO A 129 3.71 -10.15 -9.94
N LEU A 130 4.33 -11.34 -9.72
CA LEU A 130 3.61 -12.51 -9.22
C LEU A 130 3.28 -12.39 -7.73
N MET A 131 4.20 -11.81 -6.96
CA MET A 131 4.02 -11.54 -5.54
C MET A 131 3.40 -10.16 -5.28
N ASP A 132 3.23 -9.36 -6.33
CA ASP A 132 2.79 -7.96 -6.25
C ASP A 132 3.64 -7.12 -5.29
N ILE A 133 4.96 -7.28 -5.34
CA ILE A 133 5.92 -6.55 -4.49
C ILE A 133 6.86 -5.74 -5.37
N ALA A 134 7.14 -4.50 -4.95
CA ALA A 134 8.18 -3.67 -5.51
C ALA A 134 9.06 -3.05 -4.43
N VAL A 135 10.34 -2.87 -4.74
CA VAL A 135 11.33 -2.24 -3.89
C VAL A 135 11.85 -0.99 -4.56
N LEU A 136 11.78 0.13 -3.85
CA LEU A 136 12.20 1.43 -4.32
C LEU A 136 13.38 1.94 -3.49
N LYS A 137 14.19 2.81 -4.08
CA LYS A 137 15.23 3.60 -3.40
C LYS A 137 14.91 5.07 -3.54
N LEU A 138 14.79 5.77 -2.43
CA LEU A 138 14.67 7.24 -2.40
C LEU A 138 15.97 7.88 -2.87
N GLU A 139 15.89 8.87 -3.76
CA GLU A 139 17.05 9.59 -4.29
C GLU A 139 17.46 10.73 -3.35
N THR A 140 18.00 10.36 -2.20
CA THR A 140 18.47 11.29 -1.17
C THR A 140 19.52 10.61 -0.29
N ASP A 141 20.31 11.44 0.41
CA ASP A 141 21.26 11.02 1.44
C ASP A 141 20.69 11.18 2.86
N GLU A 142 19.41 11.58 2.99
CA GLU A 142 18.76 11.67 4.28
C GLU A 142 18.58 10.30 4.92
N LYS A 143 18.48 10.31 6.25
CA LYS A 143 18.22 9.11 7.04
C LYS A 143 16.77 9.03 7.46
N PHE A 144 16.23 7.82 7.41
CA PHE A 144 14.84 7.52 7.72
C PHE A 144 14.73 6.55 8.89
N VAL A 145 13.53 6.47 9.45
CA VAL A 145 13.18 5.49 10.48
C VAL A 145 12.58 4.26 9.79
N PRO A 146 13.26 3.10 9.79
CA PRO A 146 12.70 1.90 9.16
C PRO A 146 11.71 1.19 10.10
N VAL A 147 10.75 0.44 9.52
CA VAL A 147 9.93 -0.51 10.28
C VAL A 147 10.77 -1.73 10.64
N ALA A 148 10.47 -2.34 11.78
CA ALA A 148 10.96 -3.67 12.11
C ALA A 148 10.03 -4.73 11.53
N PHE A 149 10.60 -5.77 10.90
CA PHE A 149 9.82 -6.92 10.46
C PHE A 149 9.35 -7.74 11.66
N GLY A 150 8.11 -8.23 11.58
CA GLY A 150 7.58 -9.21 12.53
C GLY A 150 7.99 -10.63 12.15
N ASP A 151 7.68 -11.56 13.04
CA ASP A 151 7.86 -13.00 12.82
C ASP A 151 6.53 -13.62 12.37
N SER A 152 6.36 -13.79 11.08
CA SER A 152 5.13 -14.35 10.49
C SER A 152 4.96 -15.84 10.76
N ASP A 153 6.04 -16.58 11.08
CA ASP A 153 5.96 -18.02 11.37
C ASP A 153 5.27 -18.29 12.72
N ASN A 154 5.35 -17.31 13.63
CA ASN A 154 4.69 -17.36 14.93
C ASN A 154 3.35 -16.60 14.97
N ALA A 155 2.93 -15.99 13.88
CA ALA A 155 1.65 -15.30 13.80
C ALA A 155 0.48 -16.29 13.79
N ARG A 156 -0.59 -15.96 14.54
CA ARG A 156 -1.80 -16.80 14.63
C ARG A 156 -2.98 -16.05 14.03
N ILE A 157 -3.96 -16.80 13.59
CA ILE A 157 -5.24 -16.23 13.15
C ILE A 157 -5.87 -15.43 14.30
N GLY A 158 -6.06 -14.12 14.08
CA GLY A 158 -6.66 -13.21 15.07
C GLY A 158 -5.66 -12.48 15.98
N ASP A 159 -4.36 -12.62 15.73
CA ASP A 159 -3.32 -11.81 16.43
C ASP A 159 -3.31 -10.36 15.97
#